data_ba1e34eb5d2ab90b0a44dd0125d7d2e5
#
_entry.id   ba1e34eb5d2ab90b0a44dd0125d7d2e5
#
_cell.length_a   1.000
_cell.length_b   1.000
_cell.length_c   1.000
_cell.angle_alpha   90.00
_cell.angle_beta   90.00
_cell.angle_gamma   90.00
#
_symmetry.space_group_name_H-M   'P 1'
#
loop_
_entity.id
_entity.type
_entity.pdbx_description
1 polymer ?
#
loop_
_entity_poly.entity_id
_entity_poly.type
_entity_poly.pdbx_seq_one_letter_code
_entity_poly.pdbx_strand_id
1 'polypeptide(L)'
;MDLILDERNLDAAQHEGRSLARYGYRTDRISGTELRRRDPAYRDEVAGAIHYLDSAILHPGLLLRGLANAVRAHGGDMRLGCEVAGFARASDGRCIGARLRSGEVMEGGSVVLAAGVWSDPLAAELGIAVPMQPARGYHVQLEGTGVLPRHGGVMHETFVAYNPMGSQLRLAGTLEIGPTGRPWMRKRLHALTAAARRYLHGIDRAHVTAEWAGYRPCTADGMPVIGPVPTIPGLFIGTGHAMMGLMLGPVTGRILCADICGSQQEIDPDLLDCMRPKRLRTSRAA
;
A
#
# COMPACT_ATOMS: atom_id res chain seq x y z
N MET A 1 -4.64 6.15 -14.73
CA MET A 1 -5.28 7.28 -15.46
C MET A 1 -6.18 8.04 -14.50
N ASP A 2 -6.04 9.35 -14.36
CA ASP A 2 -6.87 10.15 -13.46
C ASP A 2 -8.03 10.75 -14.24
N LEU A 3 -9.26 10.44 -13.78
CA LEU A 3 -10.50 10.98 -14.38
C LEU A 3 -10.89 12.27 -13.67
N ILE A 4 -11.29 13.27 -14.43
CA ILE A 4 -11.49 14.64 -13.94
C ILE A 4 -12.83 15.16 -14.46
N LEU A 5 -13.64 15.75 -13.57
CA LEU A 5 -14.97 16.29 -13.89
C LEU A 5 -14.93 17.79 -14.25
N ASP A 6 -13.98 18.56 -13.73
CA ASP A 6 -13.89 20.00 -13.94
C ASP A 6 -12.67 20.34 -14.82
N GLU A 7 -12.89 21.11 -15.90
CA GLU A 7 -11.81 21.54 -16.80
C GLU A 7 -10.68 22.28 -16.08
N ARG A 8 -10.98 23.07 -15.05
CA ARG A 8 -9.95 23.75 -14.24
C ARG A 8 -9.04 22.78 -13.52
N ASN A 9 -9.62 21.68 -13.00
CA ASN A 9 -8.85 20.61 -12.36
C ASN A 9 -8.04 19.85 -13.40
N LEU A 10 -8.56 19.70 -14.64
CA LEU A 10 -7.84 19.05 -15.73
C LEU A 10 -6.59 19.84 -16.13
N ASP A 11 -6.67 21.18 -16.16
CA ASP A 11 -5.52 22.04 -16.43
C ASP A 11 -4.47 21.97 -15.32
N ALA A 12 -4.91 21.97 -14.06
CA ALA A 12 -4.01 21.80 -12.92
C ALA A 12 -3.32 20.45 -12.91
N ALA A 13 -4.07 19.36 -13.14
CA ALA A 13 -3.53 18.00 -13.22
C ALA A 13 -2.56 17.82 -14.40
N GLN A 14 -2.81 18.50 -15.53
CA GLN A 14 -1.86 18.50 -16.65
C GLN A 14 -0.54 19.18 -16.27
N HIS A 15 -0.61 20.29 -15.54
CA HIS A 15 0.60 20.98 -15.06
C HIS A 15 1.42 20.07 -14.13
N GLU A 16 0.76 19.39 -13.19
CA GLU A 16 1.38 18.41 -12.31
C GLU A 16 2.01 17.26 -13.12
N GLY A 17 1.26 16.67 -14.06
CA GLY A 17 1.76 15.62 -14.94
C GLY A 17 3.02 16.02 -15.72
N ARG A 18 3.06 17.26 -16.24
CA ARG A 18 4.24 17.78 -16.93
C ARG A 18 5.48 17.88 -16.03
N SER A 19 5.28 18.13 -14.74
CA SER A 19 6.40 18.21 -13.80
C SER A 19 7.13 16.87 -13.64
N LEU A 20 6.47 15.75 -13.93
CA LEU A 20 7.03 14.40 -13.88
C LEU A 20 7.95 14.10 -15.08
N ALA A 21 7.87 14.88 -16.17
CA ALA A 21 8.69 14.68 -17.35
C ALA A 21 10.19 14.79 -17.05
N ARG A 22 10.58 15.64 -16.09
CA ARG A 22 11.97 15.75 -15.62
C ARG A 22 12.54 14.48 -14.99
N TYR A 23 11.66 13.57 -14.58
CA TYR A 23 12.01 12.25 -14.05
C TYR A 23 11.81 11.12 -15.07
N GLY A 24 11.56 11.47 -16.35
CA GLY A 24 11.39 10.51 -17.43
C GLY A 24 9.98 9.93 -17.57
N TYR A 25 9.00 10.39 -16.79
CA TYR A 25 7.61 9.91 -16.90
C TYR A 25 6.83 10.70 -17.95
N ARG A 26 6.04 9.97 -18.74
CA ARG A 26 5.20 10.53 -19.80
C ARG A 26 3.75 10.58 -19.39
N THR A 27 3.12 11.70 -19.65
CA THR A 27 1.67 11.87 -19.45
C THR A 27 1.01 12.36 -20.73
N ASP A 28 -0.24 11.94 -20.95
CA ASP A 28 -1.09 12.39 -22.04
C ASP A 28 -2.38 12.98 -21.47
N ARG A 29 -2.75 14.19 -21.94
CA ARG A 29 -4.04 14.80 -21.64
C ARG A 29 -5.05 14.33 -22.67
N ILE A 30 -6.16 13.75 -22.22
CA ILE A 30 -7.24 13.24 -23.05
C ILE A 30 -8.49 14.08 -22.74
N SER A 31 -9.08 14.70 -23.76
CA SER A 31 -10.37 15.41 -23.60
C SER A 31 -11.51 14.42 -23.34
N GLY A 32 -12.60 14.88 -22.71
CA GLY A 32 -13.76 14.03 -22.44
C GLY A 32 -14.35 13.39 -23.69
N THR A 33 -14.42 14.12 -24.81
CA THR A 33 -14.89 13.59 -26.09
C THR A 33 -14.01 12.46 -26.60
N GLU A 34 -12.70 12.64 -26.57
CA GLU A 34 -11.75 11.61 -27.02
C GLU A 34 -11.72 10.42 -26.04
N LEU A 35 -11.84 10.68 -24.75
CA LEU A 35 -11.90 9.65 -23.72
C LEU A 35 -13.08 8.69 -23.96
N ARG A 36 -14.29 9.23 -24.20
CA ARG A 36 -15.49 8.43 -24.48
C ARG A 36 -15.41 7.70 -25.84
N ARG A 37 -14.78 8.32 -26.84
CA ARG A 37 -14.54 7.66 -28.14
C ARG A 37 -13.63 6.43 -27.96
N ARG A 38 -12.62 6.51 -27.09
CA ARG A 38 -11.70 5.40 -26.81
C ARG A 38 -12.34 4.33 -25.93
N ASP A 39 -13.19 4.74 -24.98
CA ASP A 39 -13.75 3.85 -23.97
C ASP A 39 -15.14 4.33 -23.52
N PRO A 40 -16.22 3.62 -23.90
CA PRO A 40 -17.60 4.00 -23.59
C PRO A 40 -18.00 3.77 -22.13
N ALA A 41 -17.10 3.32 -21.27
CA ALA A 41 -17.38 3.17 -19.83
C ALA A 41 -17.53 4.52 -19.11
N TYR A 42 -16.98 5.59 -19.67
CA TYR A 42 -16.95 6.92 -19.04
C TYR A 42 -18.18 7.76 -19.40
N ARG A 43 -18.68 8.47 -18.40
CA ARG A 43 -19.87 9.33 -18.50
C ARG A 43 -19.57 10.65 -19.20
N ASP A 44 -20.63 11.31 -19.65
CA ASP A 44 -20.55 12.61 -20.36
C ASP A 44 -20.03 13.73 -19.47
N GLU A 45 -20.26 13.63 -18.17
CA GLU A 45 -19.81 14.59 -17.16
C GLU A 45 -18.29 14.59 -16.94
N VAL A 46 -17.57 13.58 -17.42
CA VAL A 46 -16.11 13.54 -17.33
C VAL A 46 -15.51 14.51 -18.36
N ALA A 47 -14.92 15.61 -17.86
CA ALA A 47 -14.29 16.63 -18.71
C ALA A 47 -13.05 16.09 -19.44
N GLY A 48 -12.32 15.16 -18.80
CA GLY A 48 -11.16 14.53 -19.41
C GLY A 48 -10.36 13.67 -18.44
N ALA A 49 -9.16 13.33 -18.86
CA ALA A 49 -8.26 12.51 -18.06
C ALA A 49 -6.79 12.88 -18.28
N ILE A 50 -5.95 12.59 -17.27
CA ILE A 50 -4.50 12.51 -17.43
C ILE A 50 -4.11 11.05 -17.43
N HIS A 51 -3.52 10.61 -18.52
CA HIS A 51 -3.04 9.24 -18.69
C HIS A 51 -1.53 9.18 -18.43
N TYR A 52 -1.13 8.45 -17.41
CA TYR A 52 0.26 8.18 -17.08
C TYR A 52 0.71 6.95 -17.89
N LEU A 53 1.46 7.19 -18.96
CA LEU A 53 1.78 6.17 -19.97
C LEU A 53 2.74 5.09 -19.46
N ASP A 54 3.56 5.42 -18.45
CA ASP A 54 4.54 4.53 -17.86
C ASP A 54 4.02 3.83 -16.59
N SER A 55 2.71 3.93 -16.32
CA SER A 55 2.06 3.28 -15.19
C SER A 55 1.41 1.97 -15.58
N ALA A 56 1.33 1.05 -14.62
CA ALA A 56 0.60 -0.20 -14.74
C ALA A 56 -0.28 -0.45 -13.53
N ILE A 57 -1.32 -1.23 -13.70
CA ILE A 57 -2.13 -1.77 -12.62
C ILE A 57 -1.83 -3.25 -12.42
N LEU A 58 -1.89 -3.69 -11.19
CA LEU A 58 -1.73 -5.09 -10.82
C LEU A 58 -2.90 -5.56 -9.96
N HIS A 59 -3.12 -6.86 -9.96
CA HIS A 59 -4.08 -7.49 -9.06
C HIS A 59 -3.39 -7.86 -7.75
N PRO A 60 -3.65 -7.17 -6.60
CA PRO A 60 -2.91 -7.38 -5.36
C PRO A 60 -2.92 -8.83 -4.86
N GLY A 61 -4.08 -9.48 -4.92
CA GLY A 61 -4.22 -10.87 -4.48
C GLY A 61 -3.44 -11.87 -5.34
N LEU A 62 -3.33 -11.63 -6.66
CA LEU A 62 -2.53 -12.47 -7.55
C LEU A 62 -1.04 -12.26 -7.29
N LEU A 63 -0.62 -11.00 -7.09
CA LEU A 63 0.77 -10.70 -6.74
C LEU A 63 1.18 -11.39 -5.44
N LEU A 64 0.38 -11.27 -4.37
CA LEU A 64 0.69 -11.89 -3.08
C LEU A 64 0.74 -13.42 -3.17
N ARG A 65 -0.17 -14.04 -3.93
CA ARG A 65 -0.11 -15.50 -4.18
C ARG A 65 1.13 -15.91 -4.96
N GLY A 66 1.49 -15.13 -5.98
CA GLY A 66 2.71 -15.35 -6.76
C GLY A 66 3.97 -15.28 -5.89
N LEU A 67 4.08 -14.26 -5.05
CA LEU A 67 5.19 -14.11 -4.10
C LEU A 67 5.23 -15.27 -3.08
N ALA A 68 4.07 -15.65 -2.52
CA ALA A 68 3.98 -16.78 -1.60
C ALA A 68 4.44 -18.09 -2.24
N ASN A 69 4.04 -18.33 -3.48
CA ASN A 69 4.47 -19.51 -4.23
C ASN A 69 5.98 -19.46 -4.54
N ALA A 70 6.52 -18.30 -4.88
CA ALA A 70 7.95 -18.12 -5.10
C ALA A 70 8.76 -18.40 -3.82
N VAL A 71 8.31 -17.91 -2.66
CA VAL A 71 8.94 -18.22 -1.36
C VAL A 71 9.03 -19.72 -1.13
N ARG A 72 7.91 -20.45 -1.32
CA ARG A 72 7.89 -21.90 -1.16
C ARG A 72 8.79 -22.63 -2.17
N ALA A 73 8.79 -22.19 -3.43
CA ALA A 73 9.61 -22.78 -4.48
C ALA A 73 11.12 -22.62 -4.20
N HIS A 74 11.50 -21.59 -3.45
CA HIS A 74 12.90 -21.38 -3.01
C HIS A 74 13.18 -21.95 -1.61
N GLY A 75 12.33 -22.86 -1.11
CA GLY A 75 12.56 -23.57 0.17
C GLY A 75 12.17 -22.76 1.42
N GLY A 76 11.50 -21.62 1.25
CA GLY A 76 11.00 -20.84 2.38
C GLY A 76 9.74 -21.48 3.00
N ASP A 77 9.64 -21.45 4.33
CA ASP A 77 8.45 -21.90 5.06
C ASP A 77 7.47 -20.73 5.29
N MET A 78 6.18 -21.01 5.13
CA MET A 78 5.09 -20.05 5.39
C MET A 78 4.10 -20.64 6.40
N ARG A 79 4.13 -20.14 7.62
CA ARG A 79 3.25 -20.55 8.71
C ARG A 79 2.08 -19.59 8.87
N LEU A 80 0.93 -20.00 8.38
CA LEU A 80 -0.32 -19.25 8.52
C LEU A 80 -0.99 -19.61 9.87
N GLY A 81 -1.77 -18.65 10.41
CA GLY A 81 -2.43 -18.84 11.71
C GLY A 81 -1.49 -18.79 12.91
N CYS A 82 -0.22 -18.41 12.73
CA CYS A 82 0.77 -18.26 13.77
C CYS A 82 0.90 -16.79 14.17
N GLU A 83 0.28 -16.38 15.26
CA GLU A 83 0.36 -15.03 15.78
C GLU A 83 1.68 -14.83 16.53
N VAL A 84 2.48 -13.85 16.07
CA VAL A 84 3.68 -13.42 16.77
C VAL A 84 3.29 -12.52 17.94
N ALA A 85 3.73 -12.85 19.15
CA ALA A 85 3.44 -12.11 20.37
C ALA A 85 4.66 -11.30 20.87
N GLY A 86 5.87 -11.53 20.31
CA GLY A 86 7.06 -10.82 20.71
C GLY A 86 8.32 -11.43 20.10
N PHE A 87 9.46 -11.21 20.75
CA PHE A 87 10.77 -11.62 20.26
C PHE A 87 11.52 -12.45 21.30
N ALA A 88 12.38 -13.36 20.83
CA ALA A 88 13.36 -14.04 21.64
C ALA A 88 14.71 -13.31 21.56
N ARG A 89 15.39 -13.17 22.72
CA ARG A 89 16.70 -12.50 22.81
C ARG A 89 17.71 -13.41 23.50
N ALA A 90 18.93 -13.37 23.02
CA ALA A 90 20.08 -13.97 23.71
C ALA A 90 20.52 -13.12 24.90
N SER A 91 21.41 -13.64 25.73
CA SER A 91 21.96 -12.97 26.92
C SER A 91 22.75 -11.70 26.61
N ASP A 92 23.30 -11.59 25.40
CA ASP A 92 23.99 -10.41 24.86
C ASP A 92 23.03 -9.35 24.31
N GLY A 93 21.72 -9.60 24.35
CA GLY A 93 20.68 -8.69 23.88
C GLY A 93 20.32 -8.82 22.41
N ARG A 94 20.97 -9.67 21.65
CA ARG A 94 20.69 -9.95 20.23
C ARG A 94 19.31 -10.57 20.06
N CYS A 95 18.58 -10.16 19.06
CA CYS A 95 17.34 -10.83 18.63
C CYS A 95 17.69 -12.13 17.90
N ILE A 96 17.18 -13.26 18.41
CA ILE A 96 17.47 -14.61 17.91
C ILE A 96 16.22 -15.35 17.45
N GLY A 97 15.06 -14.71 17.45
CA GLY A 97 13.82 -15.35 17.00
C GLY A 97 12.56 -14.56 17.26
N ALA A 98 11.45 -15.09 16.75
CA ALA A 98 10.11 -14.62 17.03
C ALA A 98 9.39 -15.57 18.00
N ARG A 99 8.75 -15.02 19.03
CA ARG A 99 7.95 -15.76 19.99
C ARG A 99 6.48 -15.70 19.60
N LEU A 100 5.89 -16.88 19.37
CA LEU A 100 4.48 -17.02 19.03
C LEU A 100 3.59 -16.89 20.28
N ARG A 101 2.32 -16.57 20.07
CA ARG A 101 1.32 -16.56 21.15
C ARG A 101 1.13 -17.93 21.82
N SER A 102 1.42 -19.02 21.12
CA SER A 102 1.47 -20.38 21.67
C SER A 102 2.59 -20.61 22.70
N GLY A 103 3.58 -19.72 22.78
CA GLY A 103 4.80 -19.88 23.54
C GLY A 103 5.97 -20.48 22.73
N GLU A 104 5.74 -21.04 21.58
CA GLU A 104 6.79 -21.53 20.68
C GLU A 104 7.71 -20.39 20.24
N VAL A 105 9.02 -20.67 20.19
CA VAL A 105 10.01 -19.74 19.65
C VAL A 105 10.48 -20.25 18.29
N MET A 106 10.35 -19.38 17.28
CA MET A 106 10.92 -19.61 15.97
C MET A 106 12.28 -18.93 15.89
N GLU A 107 13.34 -19.72 16.02
CA GLU A 107 14.71 -19.21 15.99
C GLU A 107 15.16 -18.83 14.59
N GLY A 108 16.05 -17.82 14.50
CA GLY A 108 16.63 -17.34 13.25
C GLY A 108 17.85 -16.46 13.48
N GLY A 109 18.81 -16.48 12.56
CA GLY A 109 19.99 -15.63 12.60
C GLY A 109 19.69 -14.14 12.45
N SER A 110 18.58 -13.81 11.80
CA SER A 110 18.04 -12.46 11.61
C SER A 110 16.51 -12.52 11.64
N VAL A 111 15.90 -11.50 12.23
CA VAL A 111 14.44 -11.37 12.30
C VAL A 111 14.01 -10.07 11.61
N VAL A 112 13.03 -10.14 10.72
CA VAL A 112 12.47 -8.97 10.05
C VAL A 112 11.07 -8.69 10.58
N LEU A 113 10.88 -7.55 11.21
CA LEU A 113 9.56 -7.04 11.63
C LEU A 113 8.88 -6.33 10.45
N ALA A 114 7.94 -7.02 9.80
CA ALA A 114 7.17 -6.54 8.65
C ALA A 114 5.66 -6.60 8.90
N ALA A 115 5.22 -6.35 10.13
CA ALA A 115 3.86 -6.58 10.61
C ALA A 115 2.89 -5.40 10.35
N GLY A 116 3.23 -4.45 9.44
CA GLY A 116 2.37 -3.31 9.11
C GLY A 116 2.03 -2.48 10.36
N VAL A 117 0.75 -2.20 10.61
CA VAL A 117 0.30 -1.40 11.77
C VAL A 117 0.58 -2.07 13.12
N TRP A 118 0.79 -3.37 13.13
CA TRP A 118 1.15 -4.13 14.34
C TRP A 118 2.65 -4.12 14.66
N SER A 119 3.45 -3.48 13.80
CA SER A 119 4.89 -3.36 14.07
C SER A 119 5.19 -2.50 15.29
N ASP A 120 4.44 -1.42 15.53
CA ASP A 120 4.65 -0.56 16.70
C ASP A 120 4.42 -1.28 18.04
N PRO A 121 3.27 -1.96 18.28
CA PRO A 121 3.09 -2.70 19.53
C PRO A 121 4.09 -3.85 19.70
N LEU A 122 4.52 -4.51 18.65
CA LEU A 122 5.56 -5.54 18.73
C LEU A 122 6.94 -4.95 19.06
N ALA A 123 7.31 -3.84 18.42
CA ALA A 123 8.58 -3.15 18.69
C ALA A 123 8.63 -2.57 20.10
N ALA A 124 7.48 -2.15 20.64
CA ALA A 124 7.39 -1.59 22.01
C ALA A 124 7.83 -2.56 23.09
N GLU A 125 7.67 -3.89 22.91
CA GLU A 125 8.20 -4.91 23.82
C GLU A 125 9.74 -4.85 23.95
N LEU A 126 10.40 -4.30 22.92
CA LEU A 126 11.86 -4.15 22.88
C LEU A 126 12.32 -2.73 23.25
N GLY A 127 11.41 -1.87 23.72
CA GLY A 127 11.71 -0.47 24.01
C GLY A 127 11.90 0.43 22.77
N ILE A 128 11.47 -0.04 21.59
CA ILE A 128 11.56 0.70 20.35
C ILE A 128 10.20 1.32 20.03
N ALA A 129 10.16 2.61 19.72
CA ALA A 129 8.98 3.27 19.20
C ALA A 129 9.04 3.29 17.65
N VAL A 130 8.02 2.75 17.01
CA VAL A 130 7.79 2.90 15.56
C VAL A 130 6.48 3.68 15.39
N PRO A 131 6.52 5.03 15.50
CA PRO A 131 5.30 5.82 15.59
C PRO A 131 4.49 5.70 14.32
N MET A 132 3.43 4.91 14.39
CA MET A 132 2.51 4.67 13.29
C MET A 132 1.09 5.01 13.67
N GLN A 133 0.42 5.70 12.76
CA GLN A 133 -1.01 5.95 12.84
C GLN A 133 -1.74 5.01 11.89
N PRO A 134 -2.57 4.08 12.39
CA PRO A 134 -3.41 3.27 11.53
C PRO A 134 -4.39 4.12 10.73
N ALA A 135 -4.43 3.93 9.42
CA ALA A 135 -5.38 4.59 8.55
C ALA A 135 -6.16 3.56 7.73
N ARG A 136 -7.45 3.42 8.03
CA ARG A 136 -8.28 2.42 7.38
C ARG A 136 -8.70 2.87 5.99
N GLY A 137 -8.48 2.02 4.99
CA GLY A 137 -9.06 2.11 3.67
C GLY A 137 -10.17 1.09 3.48
N TYR A 138 -11.03 1.36 2.51
CA TYR A 138 -12.16 0.51 2.16
C TYR A 138 -12.12 0.19 0.67
N HIS A 139 -12.64 -0.99 0.29
CA HIS A 139 -12.98 -1.24 -1.10
C HIS A 139 -14.26 -2.06 -1.24
N VAL A 140 -14.89 -1.89 -2.40
CA VAL A 140 -15.97 -2.74 -2.89
C VAL A 140 -15.56 -3.33 -4.23
N GLN A 141 -15.98 -4.55 -4.50
CA GLN A 141 -15.96 -5.15 -5.84
C GLN A 141 -17.37 -5.22 -6.39
N LEU A 142 -17.52 -4.79 -7.64
CA LEU A 142 -18.78 -4.70 -8.34
C LEU A 142 -18.75 -5.61 -9.57
N GLU A 143 -19.85 -6.27 -9.84
CA GLU A 143 -20.09 -7.06 -11.05
C GLU A 143 -21.39 -6.62 -11.71
N GLY A 144 -21.50 -6.80 -13.03
CA GLY A 144 -22.72 -6.44 -13.76
C GLY A 144 -22.80 -4.96 -14.18
N THR A 145 -21.68 -4.23 -14.22
CA THR A 145 -21.63 -2.84 -14.73
C THR A 145 -21.96 -2.74 -16.23
N GLY A 146 -21.94 -3.86 -16.94
CA GLY A 146 -22.11 -3.91 -18.41
C GLY A 146 -20.79 -3.62 -19.13
N VAL A 147 -20.30 -2.40 -19.08
CA VAL A 147 -19.00 -2.02 -19.66
C VAL A 147 -18.01 -1.71 -18.57
N LEU A 148 -16.87 -2.38 -18.59
CA LEU A 148 -15.75 -2.09 -17.71
C LEU A 148 -14.79 -1.10 -18.36
N PRO A 149 -14.23 -0.14 -17.62
CA PRO A 149 -13.18 0.71 -18.15
C PRO A 149 -11.94 -0.13 -18.53
N ARG A 150 -11.31 0.23 -19.65
CA ARG A 150 -10.09 -0.47 -20.13
C ARG A 150 -8.87 -0.18 -19.25
N HIS A 151 -8.86 0.97 -18.59
CA HIS A 151 -7.77 1.42 -17.72
C HIS A 151 -8.28 1.62 -16.31
N GLY A 152 -7.44 1.31 -15.34
CA GLY A 152 -7.66 1.73 -13.97
C GLY A 152 -7.01 3.07 -13.67
N GLY A 153 -7.36 3.64 -12.52
CA GLY A 153 -6.81 4.91 -12.08
C GLY A 153 -7.54 5.49 -10.87
N VAL A 154 -7.58 6.82 -10.81
CA VAL A 154 -8.19 7.56 -9.70
C VAL A 154 -9.24 8.55 -10.25
N MET A 155 -10.35 8.65 -9.56
CA MET A 155 -11.36 9.70 -9.72
C MET A 155 -10.90 10.91 -8.93
N HIS A 156 -10.39 11.91 -9.61
CA HIS A 156 -9.59 13.01 -9.04
C HIS A 156 -10.33 13.75 -7.90
N GLU A 157 -11.55 14.20 -8.13
CA GLU A 157 -12.30 15.02 -7.16
C GLU A 157 -12.79 14.22 -5.94
N THR A 158 -12.77 12.90 -6.01
CA THR A 158 -13.30 12.04 -4.93
C THR A 158 -12.24 11.14 -4.28
N PHE A 159 -11.03 11.12 -4.85
CA PHE A 159 -9.93 10.25 -4.41
C PHE A 159 -10.33 8.76 -4.31
N VAL A 160 -11.19 8.33 -5.24
CA VAL A 160 -11.59 6.93 -5.37
C VAL A 160 -10.81 6.29 -6.50
N ALA A 161 -10.00 5.28 -6.17
CA ALA A 161 -9.36 4.43 -7.16
C ALA A 161 -10.39 3.48 -7.78
N TYR A 162 -10.33 3.34 -9.11
CA TYR A 162 -11.15 2.41 -9.87
C TYR A 162 -10.26 1.50 -10.70
N ASN A 163 -10.44 0.20 -10.56
CA ASN A 163 -9.59 -0.77 -11.26
C ASN A 163 -10.43 -1.93 -11.80
N PRO A 164 -10.41 -2.15 -13.12
CA PRO A 164 -10.96 -3.38 -13.69
C PRO A 164 -10.12 -4.58 -13.27
N MET A 165 -10.77 -5.64 -12.81
CA MET A 165 -10.14 -6.88 -12.35
C MET A 165 -10.91 -8.10 -12.88
N GLY A 166 -10.54 -8.56 -14.06
CA GLY A 166 -11.31 -9.60 -14.76
C GLY A 166 -12.68 -9.06 -15.19
N SER A 167 -13.76 -9.71 -14.75
CA SER A 167 -15.15 -9.27 -14.99
C SER A 167 -15.66 -8.24 -13.98
N GLN A 168 -14.85 -7.88 -12.99
CA GLN A 168 -15.25 -7.04 -11.87
C GLN A 168 -14.60 -5.66 -11.92
N LEU A 169 -15.28 -4.68 -11.32
CA LEU A 169 -14.75 -3.35 -11.05
C LEU A 169 -14.47 -3.22 -9.56
N ARG A 170 -13.22 -2.99 -9.20
CA ARG A 170 -12.83 -2.67 -7.83
C ARG A 170 -12.80 -1.16 -7.63
N LEU A 171 -13.57 -0.68 -6.67
CA LEU A 171 -13.52 0.71 -6.19
C LEU A 171 -12.85 0.73 -4.82
N ALA A 172 -11.86 1.56 -4.63
CA ALA A 172 -11.13 1.67 -3.37
C ALA A 172 -10.88 3.13 -3.01
N GLY A 173 -10.99 3.44 -1.72
CA GLY A 173 -10.78 4.81 -1.27
C GLY A 173 -10.87 4.93 0.24
N THR A 174 -11.05 6.17 0.68
CA THR A 174 -11.14 6.57 2.08
C THR A 174 -9.81 6.44 2.83
N LEU A 175 -9.56 7.41 3.67
CA LEU A 175 -8.50 7.40 4.68
C LEU A 175 -9.15 7.71 6.03
N GLU A 176 -9.52 6.68 6.77
CA GLU A 176 -10.09 6.80 8.10
C GLU A 176 -9.00 6.62 9.14
N ILE A 177 -8.55 7.72 9.71
CA ILE A 177 -7.52 7.74 10.76
C ILE A 177 -8.17 7.33 12.09
N GLY A 178 -7.54 6.39 12.80
CA GLY A 178 -8.02 5.94 14.10
C GLY A 178 -7.40 4.62 14.55
N PRO A 179 -7.68 4.19 15.79
CA PRO A 179 -7.15 2.92 16.30
C PRO A 179 -7.68 1.71 15.54
N THR A 180 -6.94 0.62 15.61
CA THR A 180 -7.36 -0.68 15.12
C THR A 180 -8.58 -1.22 15.91
N GLY A 181 -9.30 -2.21 15.35
CA GLY A 181 -10.40 -2.88 16.06
C GLY A 181 -11.77 -2.19 16.01
N ARG A 182 -11.87 -0.96 15.49
CA ARG A 182 -13.18 -0.30 15.33
C ARG A 182 -14.07 -1.05 14.31
N PRO A 183 -15.39 -1.07 14.49
CA PRO A 183 -16.31 -1.59 13.48
C PRO A 183 -16.18 -0.88 12.13
N TRP A 184 -16.53 -1.55 11.05
CA TRP A 184 -16.54 -0.95 9.70
C TRP A 184 -17.68 0.06 9.59
N MET A 185 -17.43 1.18 8.94
CA MET A 185 -18.45 2.17 8.63
C MET A 185 -19.02 1.93 7.23
N ARG A 186 -20.17 1.24 7.12
CA ARG A 186 -20.81 0.94 5.83
C ARG A 186 -21.05 2.18 4.96
N LYS A 187 -21.29 3.34 5.57
CA LYS A 187 -21.40 4.61 4.82
C LYS A 187 -20.17 4.93 3.98
N ARG A 188 -18.98 4.45 4.38
CA ARG A 188 -17.74 4.62 3.61
C ARG A 188 -17.74 3.78 2.33
N LEU A 189 -18.26 2.56 2.39
CA LEU A 189 -18.42 1.69 1.23
C LEU A 189 -19.43 2.29 0.25
N HIS A 190 -20.59 2.76 0.74
CA HIS A 190 -21.58 3.45 -0.09
C HIS A 190 -21.03 4.71 -0.76
N ALA A 191 -20.15 5.45 -0.10
CA ALA A 191 -19.52 6.64 -0.67
C ALA A 191 -18.65 6.30 -1.90
N LEU A 192 -18.01 5.12 -1.95
CA LEU A 192 -17.21 4.68 -3.10
C LEU A 192 -18.10 4.49 -4.34
N THR A 193 -19.23 3.81 -4.19
CA THR A 193 -20.17 3.61 -5.30
C THR A 193 -20.86 4.91 -5.72
N ALA A 194 -21.22 5.75 -4.75
CA ALA A 194 -21.79 7.07 -5.03
C ALA A 194 -20.82 7.97 -5.81
N ALA A 195 -19.54 7.95 -5.47
CA ALA A 195 -18.50 8.65 -6.22
C ALA A 195 -18.41 8.11 -7.66
N ALA A 196 -18.31 6.78 -7.82
CA ALA A 196 -18.13 6.14 -9.12
C ALA A 196 -19.28 6.44 -10.11
N ARG A 197 -20.51 6.60 -9.62
CA ARG A 197 -21.68 6.99 -10.45
C ARG A 197 -21.49 8.29 -11.24
N ARG A 198 -20.65 9.17 -10.78
CA ARG A 198 -20.37 10.45 -11.46
C ARG A 198 -19.41 10.30 -12.64
N TYR A 199 -18.66 9.22 -12.70
CA TYR A 199 -17.60 9.01 -13.69
C TYR A 199 -17.87 7.86 -14.64
N LEU A 200 -18.55 6.81 -14.16
CA LEU A 200 -18.70 5.55 -14.88
C LEU A 200 -20.16 5.19 -15.10
N HIS A 201 -20.44 4.65 -16.28
CA HIS A 201 -21.73 4.04 -16.59
C HIS A 201 -21.90 2.70 -15.85
N GLY A 202 -23.15 2.26 -15.70
CA GLY A 202 -23.51 0.93 -15.23
C GLY A 202 -23.39 0.69 -13.73
N ILE A 203 -22.88 1.63 -12.95
CA ILE A 203 -22.71 1.46 -11.48
C ILE A 203 -24.05 1.17 -10.78
N ASP A 204 -25.16 1.77 -11.26
CA ASP A 204 -26.50 1.55 -10.65
C ASP A 204 -27.08 0.15 -10.90
N ARG A 205 -26.59 -0.56 -11.90
CA ARG A 205 -27.00 -1.94 -12.22
C ARG A 205 -26.11 -2.98 -11.56
N ALA A 206 -24.95 -2.56 -11.12
CA ALA A 206 -23.96 -3.45 -10.55
C ALA A 206 -24.37 -3.94 -9.15
N HIS A 207 -24.01 -5.16 -8.86
CA HIS A 207 -24.14 -5.72 -7.51
C HIS A 207 -22.77 -5.87 -6.84
N VAL A 208 -22.77 -5.76 -5.51
CA VAL A 208 -21.55 -5.90 -4.70
C VAL A 208 -21.24 -7.38 -4.54
N THR A 209 -20.06 -7.80 -4.99
CA THR A 209 -19.57 -9.18 -4.83
C THR A 209 -18.62 -9.34 -3.65
N ALA A 210 -17.92 -8.26 -3.24
CA ALA A 210 -17.06 -8.26 -2.07
C ALA A 210 -16.94 -6.86 -1.46
N GLU A 211 -16.84 -6.83 -0.14
CA GLU A 211 -16.51 -5.66 0.67
C GLU A 211 -15.28 -5.97 1.50
N TRP A 212 -14.39 -5.00 1.66
CA TRP A 212 -13.19 -5.17 2.46
C TRP A 212 -12.72 -3.86 3.07
N ALA A 213 -12.10 -3.95 4.24
CA ALA A 213 -11.40 -2.84 4.85
C ALA A 213 -10.08 -3.31 5.44
N GLY A 214 -9.06 -2.47 5.38
CA GLY A 214 -7.73 -2.78 5.90
C GLY A 214 -6.97 -1.53 6.33
N TYR A 215 -5.99 -1.74 7.18
CA TYR A 215 -5.18 -0.66 7.73
C TYR A 215 -3.93 -0.40 6.90
N ARG A 216 -3.67 0.88 6.66
CA ARG A 216 -2.40 1.38 6.12
C ARG A 216 -1.51 1.79 7.29
N PRO A 217 -0.26 1.34 7.33
CA PRO A 217 0.71 1.74 8.35
C PRO A 217 1.28 3.12 7.99
N CYS A 218 0.69 4.20 8.50
CA CYS A 218 1.13 5.56 8.19
C CYS A 218 2.10 6.04 9.27
N THR A 219 3.32 6.34 8.89
CA THR A 219 4.31 7.05 9.73
C THR A 219 3.99 8.53 9.79
N ALA A 220 4.46 9.22 10.82
CA ALA A 220 4.20 10.65 11.01
C ALA A 220 4.83 11.53 9.93
N ASP A 221 5.96 11.09 9.37
CA ASP A 221 6.73 11.78 8.31
C ASP A 221 6.39 11.29 6.90
N GLY A 222 5.52 10.29 6.77
CA GLY A 222 5.15 9.69 5.49
C GLY A 222 6.21 8.74 4.89
N MET A 223 7.38 8.61 5.52
CA MET A 223 8.48 7.77 5.03
C MET A 223 8.43 6.37 5.66
N PRO A 224 8.66 5.29 4.89
CA PRO A 224 8.76 3.96 5.45
C PRO A 224 9.98 3.82 6.38
N VAL A 225 9.92 2.84 7.27
CA VAL A 225 11.01 2.47 8.17
C VAL A 225 11.62 1.18 7.66
N ILE A 226 12.87 1.23 7.18
CA ILE A 226 13.53 0.08 6.52
C ILE A 226 14.98 -0.04 6.99
N GLY A 227 15.37 -1.22 7.48
CA GLY A 227 16.75 -1.56 7.80
C GLY A 227 16.99 -2.11 9.20
N PRO A 228 18.26 -2.23 9.62
CA PRO A 228 18.65 -2.76 10.93
C PRO A 228 18.21 -1.83 12.05
N VAL A 229 17.83 -2.41 13.18
CA VAL A 229 17.57 -1.69 14.44
C VAL A 229 18.89 -1.48 15.18
N PRO A 230 19.38 -0.24 15.32
CA PRO A 230 20.73 -0.01 15.84
C PRO A 230 20.98 -0.55 17.26
N THR A 231 19.93 -0.57 18.10
CA THR A 231 20.00 -0.96 19.51
C THR A 231 19.79 -2.47 19.72
N ILE A 232 19.40 -3.23 18.69
CA ILE A 232 19.10 -4.66 18.81
C ILE A 232 19.71 -5.42 17.63
N PRO A 233 20.93 -5.95 17.78
CA PRO A 233 21.54 -6.76 16.74
C PRO A 233 20.65 -7.94 16.34
N GLY A 234 20.60 -8.27 15.04
CA GLY A 234 19.77 -9.33 14.50
C GLY A 234 18.31 -8.96 14.23
N LEU A 235 17.86 -7.76 14.63
CA LEU A 235 16.51 -7.26 14.30
C LEU A 235 16.56 -6.24 13.18
N PHE A 236 15.66 -6.44 12.19
CA PHE A 236 15.44 -5.54 11.05
C PHE A 236 13.97 -5.13 11.00
N ILE A 237 13.67 -3.98 10.42
CA ILE A 237 12.30 -3.48 10.22
C ILE A 237 12.05 -3.18 8.75
N GLY A 238 10.84 -3.52 8.27
CA GLY A 238 10.34 -3.14 6.95
C GLY A 238 8.85 -2.82 7.04
N THR A 239 8.49 -1.56 7.36
CA THR A 239 7.10 -1.16 7.62
C THR A 239 6.86 0.33 7.33
N GLY A 240 5.64 0.81 7.55
CA GLY A 240 5.34 2.25 7.49
C GLY A 240 5.12 2.82 6.09
N HIS A 241 4.81 1.99 5.10
CA HIS A 241 4.70 2.38 3.69
C HIS A 241 3.40 3.10 3.33
N ALA A 242 2.50 3.36 4.27
CA ALA A 242 1.20 4.00 4.04
C ALA A 242 0.45 3.38 2.84
N MET A 243 0.20 4.16 1.77
CA MET A 243 -0.47 3.70 0.54
C MET A 243 0.48 3.06 -0.48
N MET A 244 1.80 3.24 -0.31
CA MET A 244 2.82 2.88 -1.31
C MET A 244 3.37 1.46 -1.14
N GLY A 245 2.85 0.66 -0.19
CA GLY A 245 3.44 -0.62 0.20
C GLY A 245 3.59 -1.63 -0.94
N LEU A 246 2.62 -1.72 -1.87
CA LEU A 246 2.74 -2.61 -3.03
C LEU A 246 3.82 -2.17 -4.03
N MET A 247 4.00 -0.85 -4.21
CA MET A 247 5.01 -0.31 -5.11
C MET A 247 6.41 -0.39 -4.51
N LEU A 248 6.53 -0.10 -3.21
CA LEU A 248 7.82 -0.08 -2.51
C LEU A 248 8.24 -1.44 -1.92
N GLY A 249 7.32 -2.40 -1.85
CA GLY A 249 7.60 -3.74 -1.31
C GLY A 249 8.81 -4.42 -1.94
N PRO A 250 8.95 -4.49 -3.26
CA PRO A 250 10.09 -5.10 -3.92
C PRO A 250 11.43 -4.43 -3.55
N VAL A 251 11.50 -3.11 -3.57
CA VAL A 251 12.73 -2.39 -3.21
C VAL A 251 13.03 -2.51 -1.71
N THR A 252 12.00 -2.53 -0.86
CA THR A 252 12.15 -2.80 0.57
C THR A 252 12.78 -4.18 0.81
N GLY A 253 12.32 -5.20 0.10
CA GLY A 253 12.90 -6.54 0.16
C GLY A 253 14.37 -6.57 -0.26
N ARG A 254 14.74 -5.85 -1.32
CA ARG A 254 16.15 -5.73 -1.77
C ARG A 254 17.03 -5.04 -0.73
N ILE A 255 16.56 -3.93 -0.15
CA ILE A 255 17.28 -3.21 0.91
C ILE A 255 17.54 -4.13 2.11
N LEU A 256 16.51 -4.81 2.60
CA LEU A 256 16.61 -5.71 3.74
C LEU A 256 17.52 -6.92 3.44
N CYS A 257 17.43 -7.48 2.25
CA CYS A 257 18.31 -8.56 1.81
C CYS A 257 19.78 -8.11 1.80
N ALA A 258 20.08 -6.95 1.25
CA ALA A 258 21.43 -6.40 1.24
C ALA A 258 21.96 -6.15 2.66
N ASP A 259 21.13 -5.58 3.54
CA ASP A 259 21.50 -5.36 4.94
C ASP A 259 21.76 -6.66 5.71
N ILE A 260 20.96 -7.70 5.49
CA ILE A 260 21.08 -9.00 6.17
C ILE A 260 22.30 -9.78 5.65
N CYS A 261 22.54 -9.73 4.34
CA CYS A 261 23.64 -10.44 3.70
C CYS A 261 24.97 -9.69 3.72
N GLY A 262 24.98 -8.43 4.18
CA GLY A 262 26.18 -7.59 4.15
C GLY A 262 26.63 -7.21 2.73
N SER A 263 25.70 -7.19 1.77
CA SER A 263 26.00 -6.81 0.39
C SER A 263 25.82 -5.31 0.14
N GLN A 264 26.37 -4.82 -0.95
CA GLN A 264 26.32 -3.39 -1.30
C GLN A 264 24.87 -2.95 -1.58
N GLN A 265 24.49 -1.79 -1.05
CA GLN A 265 23.23 -1.13 -1.36
C GLN A 265 23.29 -0.44 -2.71
N GLU A 266 22.23 -0.60 -3.51
CA GLU A 266 22.09 0.03 -4.82
C GLU A 266 21.20 1.30 -4.76
N ILE A 267 20.78 1.70 -3.56
CA ILE A 267 19.93 2.87 -3.32
C ILE A 267 20.82 4.05 -2.93
N ASP A 268 20.42 5.22 -3.38
CA ASP A 268 21.06 6.48 -2.99
C ASP A 268 21.20 6.57 -1.46
N PRO A 269 22.38 6.82 -0.92
CA PRO A 269 22.64 6.81 0.53
C PRO A 269 21.78 7.80 1.31
N ASP A 270 21.53 9.00 0.77
CA ASP A 270 20.74 10.04 1.44
C ASP A 270 19.28 9.62 1.52
N LEU A 271 18.75 9.05 0.43
CA LEU A 271 17.39 8.49 0.40
C LEU A 271 17.28 7.31 1.37
N LEU A 272 18.26 6.43 1.40
CA LEU A 272 18.31 5.30 2.31
C LEU A 272 18.31 5.75 3.79
N ASP A 273 19.10 6.77 4.11
CA ASP A 273 19.20 7.36 5.45
C ASP A 273 17.86 7.93 5.95
N CYS A 274 17.08 8.54 5.06
CA CYS A 274 15.72 9.01 5.36
C CYS A 274 14.77 7.89 5.76
N MET A 275 15.05 6.64 5.37
CA MET A 275 14.21 5.47 5.67
C MET A 275 14.72 4.65 6.85
N ARG A 276 15.96 4.89 7.34
CA ARG A 276 16.59 4.08 8.38
C ARG A 276 15.91 4.21 9.75
N PRO A 277 15.82 3.10 10.54
CA PRO A 277 15.29 3.12 11.90
C PRO A 277 16.00 4.10 12.84
N LYS A 278 17.26 4.46 12.58
CA LYS A 278 18.04 5.44 13.39
C LYS A 278 17.35 6.80 13.53
N ARG A 279 16.44 7.17 12.60
CA ARG A 279 15.67 8.42 12.69
C ARG A 279 14.55 8.35 13.73
N LEU A 280 14.19 7.16 14.17
CA LEU A 280 13.18 6.97 15.21
C LEU A 280 13.82 7.26 16.58
N ARG A 281 13.16 8.05 17.40
CA ARG A 281 13.64 8.29 18.78
C ARG A 281 13.51 7.02 19.60
N THR A 282 14.57 6.63 20.31
CA THR A 282 14.65 5.44 21.16
C THR A 282 14.05 5.64 22.56
N SER A 283 13.13 6.57 22.77
CA SER A 283 12.49 6.69 24.07
C SER A 283 11.01 7.05 23.95
N ARG A 284 10.14 6.13 24.36
CA ARG A 284 9.05 6.55 25.23
C ARG A 284 9.72 6.84 26.58
N ALA A 285 9.99 8.10 26.88
CA ALA A 285 10.22 8.50 28.26
C ALA A 285 8.99 8.05 29.04
N ALA A 286 9.21 7.34 30.13
CA ALA A 286 8.20 6.80 31.03
C ALA A 286 7.32 7.91 31.60
#